data_91b531b7310d7e081936e3988a64ca8a
#
_entry.id   91b531b7310d7e081936e3988a64ca8a
#
_cell.length_a   1.000
_cell.length_b   1.000
_cell.length_c   1.000
_cell.angle_alpha   90.00
_cell.angle_beta   90.00
_cell.angle_gamma   90.00
#
_symmetry.space_group_name_H-M   'P 1'
#
loop_
_entity.id
_entity.type
_entity.pdbx_description
1 polymer ?
#
loop_
_entity_poly.entity_id
_entity_poly.type
_entity_poly.pdbx_seq_one_letter_code
_entity_poly.pdbx_strand_id
1 'polypeptide(L)'
;MICITFISNNSKTAEFPEKTNLLRASLRAQGGIPFKCGGGLCGTCKCVIESGQEHTDAIKPKERKHLTEEQLAQGQRLACQTFVHGDISVSW
;
A
#
# COMPACT_ATOMS: atom_id res chain seq x y z
N MET A 1 -14.90 -6.41 7.54
CA MET A 1 -14.58 -5.45 6.48
C MET A 1 -13.23 -4.79 6.74
N ILE A 2 -12.56 -4.37 5.68
CA ILE A 2 -11.26 -3.74 5.75
C ILE A 2 -11.45 -2.24 5.52
N CYS A 3 -10.87 -1.40 6.39
CA CYS A 3 -10.89 0.05 6.23
C CYS A 3 -9.48 0.54 5.93
N ILE A 4 -9.30 1.22 4.80
CA ILE A 4 -8.02 1.80 4.40
C ILE A 4 -8.13 3.31 4.46
N THR A 5 -7.23 3.97 5.21
CA THR A 5 -7.16 5.42 5.31
C THR A 5 -6.01 5.93 4.44
N PHE A 6 -6.33 6.77 3.47
CA PHE A 6 -5.36 7.39 2.57
C PHE A 6 -4.95 8.75 3.15
N ILE A 7 -3.93 8.74 4.01
CA ILE A 7 -3.54 9.92 4.78
C ILE A 7 -3.16 11.10 3.89
N SER A 8 -2.39 10.84 2.84
CA SER A 8 -1.94 11.90 1.93
C SER A 8 -3.06 12.50 1.08
N ASN A 9 -4.25 11.92 1.12
CA ASN A 9 -5.42 12.40 0.40
C ASN A 9 -6.51 12.84 1.38
N ASN A 10 -6.18 13.79 2.25
CA ASN A 10 -7.08 14.33 3.27
C ASN A 10 -7.66 13.26 4.20
N SER A 11 -6.88 12.22 4.46
CA SER A 11 -7.30 11.08 5.30
C SER A 11 -8.57 10.42 4.77
N LYS A 12 -8.72 10.37 3.46
CA LYS A 12 -9.86 9.70 2.83
C LYS A 12 -9.89 8.23 3.23
N THR A 13 -11.06 7.73 3.58
CA THR A 13 -11.22 6.32 3.96
C THR A 13 -12.04 5.57 2.93
N ALA A 14 -11.76 4.26 2.79
CA ALA A 14 -12.52 3.37 1.94
C ALA A 14 -12.65 2.02 2.60
N GLU A 15 -13.77 1.35 2.41
CA GLU A 15 -14.02 0.03 2.98
C GLU A 15 -14.09 -1.01 1.88
N PHE A 16 -13.57 -2.20 2.19
CA PHE A 16 -13.55 -3.34 1.27
C PHE A 16 -14.02 -4.58 2.02
N PRO A 17 -14.72 -5.50 1.34
CA PRO A 17 -15.33 -6.64 2.04
C PRO A 17 -14.31 -7.66 2.56
N GLU A 18 -13.18 -7.79 1.91
CA GLU A 18 -12.15 -8.76 2.29
C GLU A 18 -10.79 -8.38 1.72
N LYS A 19 -9.80 -9.28 1.86
CA LYS A 19 -8.44 -9.07 1.38
C LYS A 19 -8.39 -8.45 -0.02
N THR A 20 -7.62 -7.38 -0.18
CA THR A 20 -7.50 -6.67 -1.44
C THR A 20 -6.06 -6.21 -1.67
N ASN A 21 -5.70 -6.04 -2.95
CA ASN A 21 -4.42 -5.43 -3.32
C ASN A 21 -4.49 -3.92 -3.05
N LEU A 22 -3.46 -3.36 -2.41
CA LEU A 22 -3.48 -1.95 -1.99
C LEU A 22 -3.61 -0.99 -3.17
N LEU A 23 -2.87 -1.22 -4.27
CA LEU A 23 -2.97 -0.35 -5.43
C LEU A 23 -4.36 -0.42 -6.07
N ARG A 24 -4.93 -1.61 -6.19
CA ARG A 24 -6.29 -1.77 -6.72
C ARG A 24 -7.31 -1.06 -5.83
N ALA A 25 -7.15 -1.18 -4.52
CA ALA A 25 -8.02 -0.49 -3.58
C ALA A 25 -7.94 1.03 -3.77
N SER A 26 -6.72 1.56 -3.93
CA SER A 26 -6.52 2.98 -4.19
C SER A 26 -7.19 3.41 -5.48
N LEU A 27 -7.03 2.64 -6.55
CA LEU A 27 -7.63 2.97 -7.85
C LEU A 27 -9.16 2.98 -7.78
N ARG A 28 -9.75 1.98 -7.11
CA ARG A 28 -11.21 1.88 -6.97
C ARG A 28 -11.79 3.00 -6.11
N ALA A 29 -11.08 3.40 -5.09
CA ALA A 29 -11.54 4.41 -4.14
C ALA A 29 -11.03 5.81 -4.48
N GLN A 30 -10.24 5.97 -5.55
CA GLN A 30 -9.60 7.22 -5.91
C GLN A 30 -8.72 7.72 -4.75
N GLY A 31 -7.97 6.80 -4.14
CA GLY A 31 -7.13 7.09 -2.98
C GLY A 31 -5.94 7.98 -3.29
N GLY A 32 -5.40 7.91 -4.52
CA GLY A 32 -4.34 8.79 -4.97
C GLY A 32 -2.92 8.25 -4.85
N ILE A 33 -2.73 6.98 -4.50
CA ILE A 33 -1.38 6.40 -4.46
C ILE A 33 -0.76 6.48 -5.85
N PRO A 34 0.46 7.03 -5.99
CA PRO A 34 1.11 7.11 -7.30
C PRO A 34 1.33 5.72 -7.91
N PHE A 35 1.13 5.62 -9.20
CA PHE A 35 1.44 4.38 -9.92
C PHE A 35 1.80 4.69 -11.37
N LYS A 36 2.51 3.77 -12.01
CA LYS A 36 2.87 3.93 -13.41
C LYS A 36 2.64 2.64 -14.20
N CYS A 37 3.24 1.54 -13.76
CA CYS A 37 3.10 0.26 -14.46
C CYS A 37 2.18 -0.73 -13.75
N GLY A 38 1.94 -0.54 -12.46
CA GLY A 38 1.11 -1.43 -11.65
C GLY A 38 1.72 -2.81 -11.39
N GLY A 39 2.88 -3.11 -11.98
CA GLY A 39 3.52 -4.42 -11.86
C GLY A 39 4.74 -4.46 -10.96
N GLY A 40 5.09 -3.33 -10.31
CA GLY A 40 6.25 -3.25 -9.44
C GLY A 40 7.58 -3.11 -10.18
N LEU A 41 7.54 -2.90 -11.49
CA LEU A 41 8.76 -2.81 -12.30
C LEU A 41 9.45 -1.45 -12.18
N CYS A 42 8.69 -0.38 -12.01
CA CYS A 42 9.22 0.98 -11.98
C CYS A 42 9.36 1.54 -10.55
N GLY A 43 8.81 0.88 -9.54
CA GLY A 43 8.87 1.35 -8.16
C GLY A 43 8.10 2.64 -7.90
N THR A 44 7.25 3.10 -8.82
CA THR A 44 6.54 4.38 -8.69
C THR A 44 5.45 4.34 -7.62
N CYS A 45 4.88 3.17 -7.33
CA CYS A 45 3.78 3.02 -6.38
C CYS A 45 4.25 2.91 -4.92
N LYS A 46 5.34 3.56 -4.57
CA LYS A 46 5.86 3.57 -3.20
C LYS A 46 4.89 4.26 -2.26
N CYS A 47 4.70 3.65 -1.10
CA CYS A 47 3.86 4.22 -0.04
C CYS A 47 4.42 3.80 1.31
N VAL A 48 3.91 4.43 2.38
CA VAL A 48 4.30 4.11 3.75
C VAL A 48 3.07 3.62 4.50
N ILE A 49 3.17 2.44 5.10
CA ILE A 49 2.11 1.92 5.97
C ILE A 49 2.31 2.55 7.34
N GLU A 50 1.53 3.58 7.64
CA GLU A 50 1.64 4.33 8.88
C GLU A 50 1.13 3.54 10.09
N SER A 51 0.07 2.76 9.90
CA SER A 51 -0.44 1.88 10.94
C SER A 51 -1.10 0.66 10.32
N GLY A 52 -1.20 -0.43 11.10
CA GLY A 52 -1.79 -1.67 10.63
C GLY A 52 -0.83 -2.50 9.79
N GLN A 53 0.47 -2.36 9.99
CA GLN A 53 1.48 -3.13 9.23
C GLN A 53 1.26 -4.63 9.34
N GLU A 54 0.77 -5.11 10.47
CA GLU A 54 0.47 -6.51 10.72
C GLU A 54 -0.70 -7.01 9.86
N HIS A 55 -1.45 -6.10 9.25
CA HIS A 55 -2.57 -6.42 8.36
C HIS A 55 -2.16 -6.46 6.89
N THR A 56 -0.87 -6.41 6.60
CA THR A 56 -0.35 -6.54 5.24
C THR A 56 0.40 -7.87 5.11
N ASP A 57 0.51 -8.35 3.87
CA ASP A 57 1.22 -9.60 3.60
C ASP A 57 2.74 -9.43 3.66
N ALA A 58 3.47 -10.53 3.48
CA ALA A 58 4.93 -10.53 3.54
C ALA A 58 5.53 -9.72 2.40
N ILE A 59 6.69 -9.11 2.66
CA ILE A 59 7.45 -8.34 1.69
C ILE A 59 7.93 -9.27 0.57
N LYS A 60 7.73 -8.83 -0.68
CA LYS A 60 8.06 -9.62 -1.87
C LYS A 60 9.42 -9.24 -2.45
N PRO A 61 10.07 -10.15 -3.22
CA PRO A 61 11.36 -9.85 -3.85
C PRO A 61 11.35 -8.59 -4.72
N LYS A 62 10.25 -8.32 -5.43
CA LYS A 62 10.14 -7.10 -6.25
C LYS A 62 10.23 -5.83 -5.42
N GLU A 63 9.68 -5.85 -4.21
CA GLU A 63 9.78 -4.72 -3.29
C GLU A 63 11.23 -4.50 -2.86
N ARG A 64 11.96 -5.58 -2.61
CA ARG A 64 13.36 -5.50 -2.20
C ARG A 64 14.29 -4.96 -3.29
N LYS A 65 13.87 -5.00 -4.54
CA LYS A 65 14.62 -4.40 -5.64
C LYS A 65 14.53 -2.87 -5.63
N HIS A 66 13.41 -2.33 -5.18
CA HIS A 66 13.14 -0.90 -5.24
C HIS A 66 13.25 -0.20 -3.88
N LEU A 67 13.24 -0.96 -2.81
CA LEU A 67 13.28 -0.43 -1.44
C LEU A 67 14.46 -1.05 -0.67
N THR A 68 15.18 -0.22 0.09
CA THR A 68 16.26 -0.70 0.93
C THR A 68 15.70 -1.38 2.17
N GLU A 69 16.54 -2.16 2.86
CA GLU A 69 16.14 -2.78 4.14
C GLU A 69 15.67 -1.73 5.15
N GLU A 70 16.32 -0.57 5.17
CA GLU A 70 15.94 0.53 6.05
C GLU A 70 14.57 1.07 5.70
N GLN A 71 14.29 1.27 4.41
CA GLN A 71 12.98 1.75 3.95
C GLN A 71 11.88 0.75 4.30
N LEU A 72 12.12 -0.53 4.12
CA LEU A 72 11.17 -1.58 4.48
C LEU A 72 10.90 -1.59 5.98
N ALA A 73 11.94 -1.40 6.79
CA ALA A 73 11.81 -1.34 8.24
C ALA A 73 10.98 -0.12 8.70
N GLN A 74 10.97 0.93 7.89
CA GLN A 74 10.17 2.13 8.16
C GLN A 74 8.73 2.01 7.69
N GLY A 75 8.33 0.87 7.16
CA GLY A 75 6.97 0.64 6.70
C GLY A 75 6.72 0.97 5.24
N GLN A 76 7.75 1.28 4.47
CA GLN A 76 7.58 1.55 3.05
C GLN A 76 7.29 0.27 2.28
N ARG A 77 6.35 0.32 1.36
CA ARG A 77 5.95 -0.80 0.53
C ARG A 77 5.61 -0.31 -0.87
N LEU A 78 5.61 -1.24 -1.83
CA LEU A 78 5.07 -0.98 -3.17
C LEU A 78 3.60 -1.38 -3.17
N ALA A 79 2.71 -0.42 -3.40
CA ALA A 79 1.27 -0.67 -3.33
C ALA A 79 0.82 -1.81 -4.25
N CYS A 80 1.42 -1.92 -5.44
CA CYS A 80 1.06 -2.97 -6.39
C CYS A 80 1.42 -4.39 -5.91
N GLN A 81 2.33 -4.51 -4.95
CA GLN A 81 2.76 -5.79 -4.40
C GLN A 81 2.20 -6.07 -3.01
N THR A 82 1.46 -5.13 -2.44
CA THR A 82 0.96 -5.24 -1.06
C THR A 82 -0.50 -5.66 -1.04
N PHE A 83 -0.81 -6.74 -0.32
CA PHE A 83 -2.19 -7.16 -0.08
C PHE A 83 -2.55 -6.85 1.36
N VAL A 84 -3.74 -6.32 1.55
CA VAL A 84 -4.25 -5.85 2.84
C VAL A 84 -5.40 -6.75 3.27
N HIS A 85 -5.37 -7.22 4.53
CA HIS A 85 -6.43 -8.09 5.06
C HIS A 85 -7.01 -7.56 6.37
N GLY A 86 -6.73 -6.33 6.72
CA GLY A 86 -7.26 -5.66 7.91
C GLY A 86 -7.11 -4.15 7.76
N ASP A 87 -7.50 -3.41 8.80
CA ASP A 87 -7.47 -1.95 8.75
C ASP A 87 -6.03 -1.43 8.71
N ILE A 88 -5.76 -0.50 7.82
CA ILE A 88 -4.45 0.15 7.70
C ILE A 88 -4.62 1.65 7.43
N SER A 89 -3.54 2.39 7.70
CA SER A 89 -3.41 3.79 7.27
C SER A 89 -2.16 3.90 6.42
N VAL A 90 -2.25 4.55 5.29
CA VAL A 90 -1.16 4.64 4.31
C VAL A 90 -0.96 6.08 3.86
N SER A 91 0.33 6.43 3.65
CA SER A 91 0.71 7.74 3.10
C SER A 91 1.73 7.54 1.96
N TRP A 92 2.01 8.61 1.23
CA TRP A 92 2.98 8.56 0.12
C TRP A 92 3.56 9.94 -0.19
#